data_6129bb6ef2d049bdbb8fc3a54a577d24
#
_entry.id   6129bb6ef2d049bdbb8fc3a54a577d24
#
_cell.length_a   1.000
_cell.length_b   1.000
_cell.length_c   1.000
_cell.angle_alpha   90.00
_cell.angle_beta   90.00
_cell.angle_gamma   90.00
#
_symmetry.space_group_name_H-M   'P 1'
#
loop_
_entity.id
_entity.type
_entity.pdbx_description
1 polymer ?
#
loop_
_entity_poly.entity_id
_entity_poly.type
_entity_poly.pdbx_seq_one_letter_code
_entity_poly.pdbx_strand_id
1 'polypeptide(L)'
;MKVLLLHLPIYNYKTKIFVMALALYGIMSLYLGMSVALGPMPRISWEHKEVHLVHFQEPEISNYSTLLLDEDRDILYVGAREVIFALNSFNIVEKKEEVFWKVTEDKKMKCAEKGKSKQTECLNYVRVLQYLNNTLLYVCGTNAFQPICDHLNLATFKLMGRNEDGKGRCPFDPAQSYTSVMVDGDLYSATSYNFLGSEPIISRNSLQNPLRTEYAIPWLNEPNFIFADVIRADPESPDEDDDRVYFFFTEVSVEYEFLNKLMIPRIARVCKGDQGGHRTLQKKWTTYLKARLFCSVPEKNLFFNIVNDIFILKTSNLKEPVIYGVFTPQLNNVGLSAVCAYNISTVEDVFAKGKYMQSTTVEQSHTKWLRYNGEIPKPRPGACINKEAKAENFKSTLNLPDKTLQFVKDHPLMDDSVTPIGDRPRLIKRDVKYTQIVVDLVRALNGTLYDVMFIGTDQGALHKAISYENGMHIMEEIQLFPNFDSIQTLLLSSKKVGLSEVEGIVVILGEPKLAIC
;
A
#
# COMPACT_ATOMS: atom_id res chain seq x y z
N MET A 1 28.13 -79.16 -46.38
CA MET A 1 27.03 -78.17 -46.39
C MET A 1 27.16 -77.32 -45.13
N LYS A 2 27.75 -76.11 -45.27
CA LYS A 2 27.98 -75.16 -44.14
C LYS A 2 26.78 -74.27 -44.03
N VAL A 3 26.10 -74.30 -42.87
CA VAL A 3 25.05 -73.35 -42.52
C VAL A 3 25.73 -72.14 -41.88
N LEU A 4 25.61 -70.98 -42.53
CA LEU A 4 26.10 -69.72 -42.02
C LEU A 4 25.00 -69.08 -41.17
N LEU A 5 25.18 -69.07 -39.86
CA LEU A 5 24.34 -68.32 -38.93
C LEU A 5 24.81 -66.86 -38.88
N LEU A 6 24.02 -65.98 -39.45
CA LEU A 6 24.18 -64.53 -39.33
C LEU A 6 23.81 -64.08 -37.90
N HIS A 7 24.81 -63.79 -37.11
CA HIS A 7 24.62 -63.05 -35.88
C HIS A 7 24.40 -61.57 -36.22
N LEU A 8 23.14 -61.11 -36.20
CA LEU A 8 22.83 -59.68 -36.17
C LEU A 8 23.10 -59.12 -34.75
N PRO A 9 23.78 -58.00 -34.61
CA PRO A 9 24.17 -57.51 -33.27
C PRO A 9 22.95 -56.88 -32.61
N ILE A 10 22.46 -57.57 -31.57
CA ILE A 10 21.45 -57.07 -30.62
C ILE A 10 21.93 -55.78 -29.90
N TYR A 11 23.17 -55.46 -30.06
CA TYR A 11 23.78 -54.26 -29.41
C TYR A 11 23.31 -52.93 -29.99
N ASN A 12 22.71 -52.91 -31.20
CA ASN A 12 22.33 -51.67 -31.87
C ASN A 12 20.94 -51.14 -31.49
N TYR A 13 20.11 -51.94 -30.83
CA TYR A 13 18.75 -51.52 -30.50
C TYR A 13 18.68 -50.76 -29.17
N LYS A 14 19.42 -51.26 -28.15
CA LYS A 14 19.49 -50.59 -26.84
C LYS A 14 20.21 -49.21 -26.94
N THR A 15 21.25 -49.13 -27.78
CA THR A 15 21.96 -47.84 -27.99
C THR A 15 21.10 -46.85 -28.77
N LYS A 16 20.30 -47.28 -29.75
CA LYS A 16 19.35 -46.39 -30.44
C LYS A 16 18.24 -45.92 -29.53
N ILE A 17 17.70 -46.79 -28.66
CA ILE A 17 16.67 -46.39 -27.69
C ILE A 17 17.25 -45.41 -26.67
N PHE A 18 18.47 -45.61 -26.21
CA PHE A 18 19.14 -44.72 -25.26
C PHE A 18 19.46 -43.35 -25.87
N VAL A 19 19.92 -43.29 -27.10
CA VAL A 19 20.18 -42.06 -27.85
C VAL A 19 18.87 -41.32 -28.16
N MET A 20 17.80 -42.04 -28.54
CA MET A 20 16.46 -41.46 -28.72
C MET A 20 15.88 -40.94 -27.39
N ALA A 21 16.05 -41.65 -26.30
CA ALA A 21 15.60 -41.20 -24.97
C ALA A 21 16.36 -39.95 -24.50
N LEU A 22 17.70 -39.88 -24.71
CA LEU A 22 18.48 -38.70 -24.44
C LEU A 22 18.12 -37.51 -25.35
N ALA A 23 17.84 -37.77 -26.63
CA ALA A 23 17.39 -36.73 -27.55
C ALA A 23 15.98 -36.22 -27.19
N LEU A 24 15.05 -37.10 -26.82
CA LEU A 24 13.73 -36.74 -26.31
C LEU A 24 13.81 -35.98 -24.98
N TYR A 25 14.70 -36.39 -24.08
CA TYR A 25 14.93 -35.67 -22.82
C TYR A 25 15.56 -34.30 -23.06
N GLY A 26 16.50 -34.19 -24.00
CA GLY A 26 17.07 -32.92 -24.46
C GLY A 26 16.04 -32.00 -25.10
N ILE A 27 15.18 -32.54 -25.97
CA ILE A 27 14.08 -31.80 -26.59
C ILE A 27 13.04 -31.39 -25.56
N MET A 28 12.64 -32.29 -24.63
CA MET A 28 11.74 -31.96 -23.53
C MET A 28 12.31 -30.92 -22.58
N SER A 29 13.61 -31.00 -22.26
CA SER A 29 14.26 -29.98 -21.42
C SER A 29 14.40 -28.64 -22.15
N LEU A 30 14.61 -28.62 -23.45
CA LEU A 30 14.54 -27.41 -24.29
C LEU A 30 13.11 -26.85 -24.36
N TYR A 31 12.10 -27.72 -24.55
CA TYR A 31 10.69 -27.30 -24.52
C TYR A 31 10.24 -26.83 -23.15
N LEU A 32 10.64 -27.47 -22.07
CA LEU A 32 10.42 -27.02 -20.69
C LEU A 32 11.18 -25.72 -20.39
N GLY A 33 12.39 -25.55 -20.92
CA GLY A 33 13.13 -24.29 -20.84
C GLY A 33 12.51 -23.15 -21.67
N MET A 34 11.89 -23.46 -22.81
CA MET A 34 11.20 -22.48 -23.64
C MET A 34 9.75 -22.19 -23.20
N SER A 35 9.11 -23.08 -22.45
CA SER A 35 7.76 -22.87 -21.92
C SER A 35 7.69 -22.09 -20.61
N VAL A 36 8.82 -21.77 -20.00
CA VAL A 36 8.90 -20.74 -18.97
C VAL A 36 8.83 -19.40 -19.71
N ALA A 37 7.62 -18.96 -20.04
CA ALA A 37 7.40 -17.58 -20.45
C ALA A 37 7.91 -16.70 -19.30
N LEU A 38 9.16 -16.26 -19.42
CA LEU A 38 9.72 -15.18 -18.63
C LEU A 38 8.75 -14.03 -18.79
N GLY A 39 8.35 -13.38 -17.70
CA GLY A 39 7.54 -12.16 -17.76
C GLY A 39 8.20 -11.13 -18.68
N PRO A 40 7.57 -9.99 -18.96
CA PRO A 40 8.11 -9.02 -19.90
C PRO A 40 9.55 -8.65 -19.53
N MET A 41 10.42 -8.64 -20.56
CA MET A 41 11.83 -8.22 -20.42
C MET A 41 11.93 -6.73 -20.71
N PRO A 42 12.83 -6.00 -20.02
CA PRO A 42 13.13 -4.61 -20.33
C PRO A 42 13.59 -4.46 -21.79
N ARG A 43 13.14 -3.43 -22.47
CA ARG A 43 13.62 -3.09 -23.82
C ARG A 43 14.99 -2.41 -23.77
N ILE A 44 15.20 -1.60 -22.76
CA ILE A 44 16.47 -0.90 -22.51
C ILE A 44 16.80 -1.10 -21.03
N SER A 45 18.06 -1.33 -20.72
CA SER A 45 18.57 -1.38 -19.34
C SER A 45 19.72 -0.38 -19.20
N TRP A 46 19.65 0.44 -18.16
CA TRP A 46 20.65 1.45 -17.82
C TRP A 46 21.40 1.03 -16.57
N GLU A 47 22.71 0.96 -16.65
CA GLU A 47 23.53 0.74 -15.45
C GLU A 47 23.65 2.03 -14.63
N HIS A 48 23.87 1.92 -13.34
CA HIS A 48 24.00 3.04 -12.40
C HIS A 48 24.95 4.15 -12.89
N LYS A 49 26.01 3.81 -13.60
CA LYS A 49 27.02 4.76 -14.13
C LYS A 49 26.51 5.59 -15.30
N GLU A 50 25.45 5.16 -15.95
CA GLU A 50 24.87 5.79 -17.15
C GLU A 50 23.75 6.78 -16.77
N VAL A 51 23.34 6.76 -15.49
CA VAL A 51 22.23 7.57 -14.98
C VAL A 51 22.77 8.71 -14.13
N HIS A 52 22.35 9.92 -14.40
CA HIS A 52 22.70 11.07 -13.58
C HIS A 52 21.75 11.16 -12.40
N LEU A 53 22.23 10.73 -11.22
CA LEU A 53 21.48 10.81 -9.96
C LEU A 53 22.01 11.92 -9.07
N VAL A 54 21.10 12.70 -8.52
CA VAL A 54 21.42 13.69 -7.49
C VAL A 54 21.12 13.07 -6.13
N HIS A 55 22.12 13.04 -5.25
CA HIS A 55 22.01 12.42 -3.93
C HIS A 55 22.04 13.46 -2.82
N PHE A 56 21.18 13.27 -1.82
CA PHE A 56 21.22 13.99 -0.55
C PHE A 56 21.58 13.03 0.58
N GLN A 57 22.56 13.41 1.37
CA GLN A 57 22.96 12.69 2.58
C GLN A 57 23.56 13.68 3.58
N GLU A 58 23.03 13.70 4.80
CA GLU A 58 23.64 14.43 5.93
C GLU A 58 24.46 13.46 6.80
N PRO A 59 25.65 13.87 7.29
CA PRO A 59 26.42 13.06 8.23
C PRO A 59 25.62 12.69 9.48
N GLU A 60 25.73 11.47 9.94
CA GLU A 60 25.07 10.91 11.14
C GLU A 60 23.52 10.82 11.06
N ILE A 61 22.90 11.31 9.99
CA ILE A 61 21.45 11.18 9.76
C ILE A 61 21.18 9.94 8.90
N SER A 62 20.14 9.22 9.28
CA SER A 62 19.65 8.04 8.56
C SER A 62 18.13 7.95 8.66
N ASN A 63 17.54 6.93 8.02
CA ASN A 63 16.10 6.68 8.02
C ASN A 63 15.30 7.89 7.52
N TYR A 64 15.60 8.32 6.29
CA TYR A 64 14.80 9.29 5.53
C TYR A 64 13.50 8.58 5.09
N SER A 65 12.49 8.57 5.96
CA SER A 65 11.36 7.64 5.81
C SER A 65 10.04 8.28 5.44
N THR A 66 9.94 9.61 5.53
CA THR A 66 8.70 10.32 5.28
C THR A 66 8.96 11.48 4.34
N LEU A 67 8.23 11.53 3.22
CA LEU A 67 8.36 12.57 2.22
C LEU A 67 7.03 13.30 2.04
N LEU A 68 7.13 14.60 1.80
CA LEU A 68 6.02 15.44 1.38
C LEU A 68 6.52 16.43 0.33
N LEU A 69 6.05 16.30 -0.89
CA LEU A 69 6.38 17.21 -1.99
C LEU A 69 5.40 18.40 -2.01
N ASP A 70 5.96 19.60 -1.98
CA ASP A 70 5.25 20.87 -2.17
C ASP A 70 5.62 21.41 -3.55
N GLU A 71 4.80 21.09 -4.54
CA GLU A 71 5.05 21.55 -5.90
C GLU A 71 4.86 23.06 -6.07
N ASP A 72 4.00 23.69 -5.25
CA ASP A 72 3.75 25.12 -5.35
C ASP A 72 4.95 25.94 -4.86
N ARG A 73 5.68 25.44 -3.85
CA ARG A 73 6.84 26.10 -3.25
C ARG A 73 8.19 25.57 -3.75
N ASP A 74 8.18 24.54 -4.58
CA ASP A 74 9.37 23.83 -5.03
C ASP A 74 10.21 23.30 -3.86
N ILE A 75 9.51 22.70 -2.88
CA ILE A 75 10.12 22.15 -1.66
C ILE A 75 9.76 20.67 -1.51
N LEU A 76 10.78 19.86 -1.21
CA LEU A 76 10.63 18.50 -0.71
C LEU A 76 10.89 18.50 0.80
N TYR A 77 9.83 18.31 1.60
CA TYR A 77 9.98 18.06 3.04
C TYR A 77 10.35 16.62 3.28
N VAL A 78 11.36 16.39 4.11
CA VAL A 78 11.90 15.06 4.41
C VAL A 78 11.95 14.84 5.92
N GLY A 79 11.16 13.90 6.40
CA GLY A 79 11.23 13.42 7.78
C GLY A 79 12.24 12.28 7.89
N ALA A 80 13.22 12.45 8.79
CA ALA A 80 14.26 11.48 9.07
C ALA A 80 14.35 11.19 10.58
N ARG A 81 15.40 10.44 10.96
CA ARG A 81 15.67 10.18 12.37
C ARG A 81 16.14 11.46 13.07
N GLU A 82 15.31 11.97 14.01
CA GLU A 82 15.54 13.15 14.86
C GLU A 82 15.66 14.50 14.13
N VAL A 83 15.25 14.59 12.83
CA VAL A 83 15.32 15.82 12.04
C VAL A 83 14.25 15.86 10.95
N ILE A 84 13.84 17.06 10.59
CA ILE A 84 13.02 17.35 9.40
C ILE A 84 13.79 18.34 8.54
N PHE A 85 13.89 18.06 7.24
CA PHE A 85 14.52 18.93 6.25
C PHE A 85 13.49 19.54 5.32
N ALA A 86 13.81 20.72 4.78
CA ALA A 86 13.21 21.28 3.59
C ALA A 86 14.30 21.40 2.51
N LEU A 87 14.17 20.63 1.43
CA LEU A 87 15.10 20.58 0.32
C LEU A 87 14.48 21.24 -0.91
N ASN A 88 15.30 21.76 -1.82
CA ASN A 88 14.84 22.17 -3.14
C ASN A 88 14.39 20.95 -3.94
N SER A 89 13.14 20.91 -4.43
CA SER A 89 12.58 19.76 -5.14
C SER A 89 13.24 19.48 -6.49
N PHE A 90 13.87 20.45 -7.13
CA PHE A 90 14.62 20.28 -8.37
C PHE A 90 16.10 19.95 -8.15
N ASN A 91 16.65 20.31 -6.97
CA ASN A 91 18.02 20.04 -6.61
C ASN A 91 18.11 19.72 -5.11
N ILE A 92 17.95 18.47 -4.76
CA ILE A 92 17.91 18.02 -3.34
C ILE A 92 19.23 18.24 -2.57
N VAL A 93 20.34 18.53 -3.24
CA VAL A 93 21.59 18.91 -2.55
C VAL A 93 21.43 20.28 -1.88
N GLU A 94 20.56 21.13 -2.41
CA GLU A 94 20.24 22.43 -1.83
C GLU A 94 19.29 22.28 -0.65
N LYS A 95 19.85 22.25 0.56
CA LYS A 95 19.10 22.27 1.81
C LYS A 95 18.65 23.70 2.10
N LYS A 96 17.34 23.96 2.08
CA LYS A 96 16.74 25.27 2.39
C LYS A 96 16.66 25.50 3.88
N GLU A 97 16.13 24.52 4.62
CA GLU A 97 15.92 24.60 6.07
C GLU A 97 16.09 23.23 6.73
N GLU A 98 16.35 23.23 8.05
CA GLU A 98 16.31 22.04 8.88
C GLU A 98 15.83 22.34 10.30
N VAL A 99 15.18 21.38 10.93
CA VAL A 99 14.79 21.44 12.33
C VAL A 99 15.05 20.10 13.03
N PHE A 100 15.85 20.13 14.07
CA PHE A 100 16.11 18.95 14.91
C PHE A 100 14.97 18.74 15.90
N TRP A 101 14.53 17.49 16.00
CA TRP A 101 13.49 17.06 16.93
C TRP A 101 13.95 15.85 17.75
N LYS A 102 14.94 16.10 18.61
CA LYS A 102 15.64 15.06 19.37
C LYS A 102 14.86 14.60 20.61
N VAL A 103 15.02 13.33 20.94
CA VAL A 103 14.53 12.76 22.21
C VAL A 103 15.39 13.23 23.37
N THR A 104 14.76 13.54 24.51
CA THR A 104 15.47 13.87 25.77
C THR A 104 16.14 12.62 26.35
N GLU A 105 17.26 12.79 27.06
CA GLU A 105 17.99 11.67 27.67
C GLU A 105 17.15 10.89 28.69
N ASP A 106 16.27 11.57 29.46
CA ASP A 106 15.32 10.91 30.34
C ASP A 106 14.38 9.93 29.62
N LYS A 107 13.82 10.35 28.46
CA LYS A 107 12.98 9.47 27.64
C LYS A 107 13.76 8.31 27.03
N LYS A 108 15.01 8.55 26.59
CA LYS A 108 15.89 7.48 26.10
C LYS A 108 16.18 6.44 27.18
N MET A 109 16.45 6.87 28.41
CA MET A 109 16.66 5.97 29.55
C MET A 109 15.42 5.13 29.86
N LYS A 110 14.24 5.76 29.99
CA LYS A 110 12.97 5.08 30.24
C LYS A 110 12.60 4.08 29.11
N CYS A 111 12.99 4.37 27.88
CA CYS A 111 12.82 3.46 26.75
C CYS A 111 13.76 2.25 26.88
N ALA A 112 15.05 2.48 27.21
CA ALA A 112 16.03 1.42 27.36
C ALA A 112 15.70 0.49 28.56
N GLU A 113 15.12 1.00 29.63
CA GLU A 113 14.62 0.21 30.77
C GLU A 113 13.53 -0.79 30.36
N LYS A 114 12.82 -0.53 29.25
CA LYS A 114 11.83 -1.44 28.65
C LYS A 114 12.44 -2.46 27.70
N GLY A 115 13.77 -2.58 27.66
CA GLY A 115 14.50 -3.55 26.84
C GLY A 115 14.75 -3.10 25.40
N LYS A 116 14.58 -1.80 25.09
CA LYS A 116 14.81 -1.24 23.76
C LYS A 116 16.21 -0.68 23.58
N SER A 117 16.77 -0.74 22.37
CA SER A 117 18.10 -0.20 22.08
C SER A 117 18.14 1.32 22.17
N LYS A 118 19.01 1.85 23.07
CA LYS A 118 19.18 3.30 23.25
C LYS A 118 19.73 3.96 21.99
N GLN A 119 20.55 3.25 21.21
CA GLN A 119 21.25 3.77 20.04
C GLN A 119 20.41 3.74 18.76
N THR A 120 19.49 2.77 18.63
CA THR A 120 18.76 2.55 17.39
C THR A 120 17.25 2.66 17.51
N GLU A 121 16.63 2.26 18.64
CA GLU A 121 15.16 2.24 18.78
C GLU A 121 14.62 3.41 19.60
N CYS A 122 15.37 3.85 20.63
CA CYS A 122 14.93 4.91 21.55
C CYS A 122 15.23 6.33 21.02
N LEU A 123 15.02 6.54 19.75
CA LEU A 123 15.18 7.81 19.05
C LEU A 123 13.84 8.32 18.54
N ASN A 124 13.82 9.50 17.95
CA ASN A 124 12.62 10.04 17.32
C ASN A 124 12.65 9.82 15.80
N TYR A 125 11.79 8.96 15.32
CA TYR A 125 11.59 8.71 13.89
C TYR A 125 10.35 9.47 13.43
N VAL A 126 10.53 10.43 12.54
CA VAL A 126 9.42 11.20 11.97
C VAL A 126 8.60 10.27 11.08
N ARG A 127 7.29 10.13 11.38
CA ARG A 127 6.41 9.18 10.69
C ARG A 127 5.20 9.85 10.06
N VAL A 128 4.78 10.98 10.56
CA VAL A 128 3.71 11.79 9.97
C VAL A 128 4.28 13.14 9.56
N LEU A 129 4.02 13.52 8.33
CA LEU A 129 4.39 14.81 7.74
C LEU A 129 3.29 15.18 6.74
N GLN A 130 2.32 15.97 7.18
CA GLN A 130 1.10 16.28 6.44
C GLN A 130 0.78 17.75 6.51
N TYR A 131 0.21 18.34 5.45
CA TYR A 131 -0.31 19.69 5.52
C TYR A 131 -1.51 19.76 6.48
N LEU A 132 -1.41 20.61 7.50
CA LEU A 132 -2.56 21.02 8.29
C LEU A 132 -3.30 22.16 7.59
N ASN A 133 -2.53 23.12 7.07
CA ASN A 133 -2.98 24.22 6.24
C ASN A 133 -1.79 24.82 5.47
N ASN A 134 -2.00 25.92 4.74
CA ASN A 134 -0.97 26.56 3.91
C ASN A 134 0.24 27.12 4.70
N THR A 135 0.19 27.19 6.03
CA THR A 135 1.25 27.77 6.89
C THR A 135 1.85 26.79 7.89
N LEU A 136 1.22 25.62 8.08
CA LEU A 136 1.59 24.65 9.10
C LEU A 136 1.60 23.23 8.54
N LEU A 137 2.66 22.49 8.88
CA LEU A 137 2.63 21.02 8.79
C LEU A 137 2.28 20.42 10.15
N TYR A 138 1.47 19.37 10.11
CA TYR A 138 1.25 18.45 11.22
C TYR A 138 2.31 17.35 11.16
N VAL A 139 3.09 17.23 12.21
CA VAL A 139 4.22 16.30 12.28
C VAL A 139 4.09 15.39 13.50
N CYS A 140 4.37 14.10 13.33
CA CYS A 140 4.42 13.15 14.45
C CYS A 140 5.65 12.26 14.35
N GLY A 141 6.20 11.90 15.51
CA GLY A 141 7.33 11.01 15.62
C GLY A 141 7.19 10.01 16.76
N THR A 142 7.97 8.94 16.69
CA THR A 142 7.95 7.82 17.66
C THR A 142 8.45 8.21 19.06
N ASN A 143 9.35 9.21 19.15
CA ASN A 143 9.83 9.82 20.38
C ASN A 143 10.15 8.81 21.50
N ALA A 144 11.01 7.84 21.17
CA ALA A 144 11.42 6.75 22.08
C ALA A 144 10.23 5.94 22.63
N PHE A 145 9.37 5.42 21.75
CA PHE A 145 8.16 4.66 22.12
C PHE A 145 7.13 5.45 22.97
N GLN A 146 7.19 6.76 22.89
CA GLN A 146 6.19 7.67 23.47
C GLN A 146 5.78 8.68 22.40
N PRO A 147 5.03 8.25 21.36
CA PRO A 147 4.77 9.06 20.19
C PRO A 147 4.18 10.41 20.57
N ILE A 148 4.68 11.46 19.94
CA ILE A 148 4.21 12.84 20.09
C ILE A 148 3.97 13.47 18.72
N CYS A 149 3.06 14.43 18.70
CA CYS A 149 2.80 15.25 17.51
C CYS A 149 3.01 16.73 17.84
N ASP A 150 3.39 17.50 16.84
CA ASP A 150 3.58 18.95 16.93
C ASP A 150 3.16 19.62 15.60
N HIS A 151 3.22 20.92 15.59
CA HIS A 151 3.01 21.72 14.39
C HIS A 151 4.35 22.36 13.98
N LEU A 152 4.72 22.21 12.72
CA LEU A 152 5.88 22.89 12.13
C LEU A 152 5.40 24.14 11.38
N ASN A 153 5.85 25.30 11.82
CA ASN A 153 5.56 26.57 11.11
C ASN A 153 6.43 26.69 9.88
N LEU A 154 5.84 26.80 8.69
CA LEU A 154 6.54 26.82 7.41
C LEU A 154 7.33 28.13 7.15
N ALA A 155 6.88 29.25 7.72
CA ALA A 155 7.56 30.53 7.53
C ALA A 155 8.84 30.65 8.35
N THR A 156 8.87 30.06 9.56
CA THR A 156 10.02 30.13 10.48
C THR A 156 10.80 28.82 10.56
N PHE A 157 10.29 27.77 9.98
CA PHE A 157 10.74 26.38 10.03
C PHE A 157 11.04 25.89 11.46
N LYS A 158 10.13 26.22 12.40
CA LYS A 158 10.26 25.87 13.83
C LYS A 158 9.04 25.09 14.31
N LEU A 159 9.31 24.10 15.17
CA LEU A 159 8.27 23.40 15.93
C LEU A 159 7.62 24.36 16.93
N MET A 160 6.30 24.28 17.06
CA MET A 160 5.52 25.16 17.93
C MET A 160 5.52 24.71 19.40
N GLY A 161 6.05 23.52 19.71
CA GLY A 161 6.16 23.01 21.08
C GLY A 161 4.82 22.55 21.68
N ARG A 162 3.83 22.18 20.86
CA ARG A 162 2.52 21.71 21.35
C ARG A 162 2.61 20.37 22.05
N ASN A 163 3.51 19.49 21.61
CA ASN A 163 3.77 18.17 22.20
C ASN A 163 2.48 17.38 22.48
N GLU A 164 1.58 17.33 21.49
CA GLU A 164 0.33 16.57 21.58
C GLU A 164 0.60 15.07 21.70
N ASP A 165 -0.26 14.34 22.41
CA ASP A 165 -0.18 12.88 22.48
C ASP A 165 -0.31 12.26 21.08
N GLY A 166 0.71 11.51 20.66
CA GLY A 166 0.77 10.83 19.36
C GLY A 166 0.10 9.45 19.34
N LYS A 167 -0.44 9.00 20.46
CA LYS A 167 -1.11 7.70 20.56
C LYS A 167 -2.27 7.57 19.58
N GLY A 168 -2.23 6.54 18.75
CA GLY A 168 -3.21 6.33 17.68
C GLY A 168 -3.06 7.25 16.46
N ARG A 169 -2.06 8.12 16.44
CA ARG A 169 -1.72 9.01 15.33
C ARG A 169 -0.42 8.59 14.65
N CYS A 170 0.49 8.02 15.41
CA CYS A 170 1.82 7.64 15.02
C CYS A 170 2.21 6.33 15.74
N PRO A 171 3.00 5.44 15.13
CA PRO A 171 3.42 4.21 15.79
C PRO A 171 4.33 4.47 16.99
N PHE A 172 4.30 3.56 17.96
CA PHE A 172 5.25 3.53 19.08
C PHE A 172 6.61 3.03 18.60
N ASP A 173 6.61 1.92 17.88
CA ASP A 173 7.81 1.27 17.37
C ASP A 173 8.16 1.84 15.98
N PRO A 174 9.42 2.27 15.74
CA PRO A 174 9.84 2.75 14.44
C PRO A 174 9.76 1.69 13.32
N ALA A 175 9.77 0.40 13.65
CA ALA A 175 9.64 -0.68 12.69
C ALA A 175 8.18 -1.05 12.36
N GLN A 176 7.20 -0.51 13.09
CA GLN A 176 5.79 -0.84 12.90
C GLN A 176 5.23 -0.19 11.63
N SER A 177 4.44 -0.96 10.89
CA SER A 177 3.68 -0.44 9.75
C SER A 177 2.65 0.59 10.19
N TYR A 178 2.50 1.62 9.41
CA TYR A 178 1.52 2.68 9.63
C TYR A 178 1.20 3.39 8.31
N THR A 179 0.06 4.06 8.28
CA THR A 179 -0.29 5.00 7.21
C THR A 179 -1.17 6.10 7.77
N SER A 180 -1.17 7.25 7.11
CA SER A 180 -2.03 8.37 7.49
C SER A 180 -2.32 9.28 6.30
N VAL A 181 -3.47 9.96 6.36
CA VAL A 181 -3.85 11.02 5.42
C VAL A 181 -4.58 12.14 6.18
N MET A 182 -4.24 13.39 5.86
CA MET A 182 -4.93 14.56 6.38
C MET A 182 -6.12 14.90 5.48
N VAL A 183 -7.30 15.00 6.06
CA VAL A 183 -8.54 15.34 5.34
C VAL A 183 -9.24 16.47 6.07
N ASP A 184 -9.23 17.65 5.46
CA ASP A 184 -9.87 18.88 5.98
C ASP A 184 -9.51 19.22 7.44
N GLY A 185 -8.25 19.01 7.80
CA GLY A 185 -7.71 19.31 9.14
C GLY A 185 -7.83 18.17 10.17
N ASP A 186 -8.49 17.08 9.84
CA ASP A 186 -8.52 15.87 10.66
C ASP A 186 -7.53 14.82 10.14
N LEU A 187 -6.70 14.27 11.02
CA LEU A 187 -5.78 13.18 10.67
C LEU A 187 -6.51 11.84 10.73
N TYR A 188 -6.59 11.16 9.60
CA TYR A 188 -6.97 9.76 9.50
C TYR A 188 -5.72 8.91 9.56
N SER A 189 -5.63 7.97 10.48
CA SER A 189 -4.44 7.15 10.71
C SER A 189 -4.77 5.69 10.93
N ALA A 190 -3.87 4.83 10.51
CA ALA A 190 -3.89 3.39 10.75
C ALA A 190 -2.55 2.99 11.37
N THR A 191 -2.58 2.53 12.63
CA THR A 191 -1.41 2.24 13.44
C THR A 191 -1.79 1.34 14.63
N SER A 192 -0.93 1.24 15.64
CA SER A 192 -1.25 0.61 16.92
C SER A 192 -1.57 1.64 18.01
N TYR A 193 -2.49 1.29 18.88
CA TYR A 193 -2.91 2.12 20.00
C TYR A 193 -2.11 1.87 21.28
N ASN A 194 -1.26 0.85 21.32
CA ASN A 194 -0.46 0.48 22.47
C ASN A 194 1.01 0.22 22.12
N PHE A 195 1.86 0.24 23.17
CA PHE A 195 3.30 0.01 23.08
C PHE A 195 3.67 -1.36 22.47
N LEU A 196 2.91 -2.41 22.78
CA LEU A 196 3.17 -3.77 22.29
C LEU A 196 2.78 -4.01 20.85
N GLY A 197 2.08 -3.07 20.21
CA GLY A 197 1.59 -3.23 18.84
C GLY A 197 0.39 -4.18 18.70
N SER A 198 -0.18 -4.65 19.81
CA SER A 198 -1.26 -5.65 19.82
C SER A 198 -2.67 -5.07 19.67
N GLU A 199 -2.81 -3.74 19.69
CA GLU A 199 -4.11 -3.06 19.51
C GLU A 199 -4.11 -2.24 18.22
N PRO A 200 -4.27 -2.87 17.03
CA PRO A 200 -4.33 -2.14 15.78
C PRO A 200 -5.63 -1.32 15.70
N ILE A 201 -5.52 -0.12 15.16
CA ILE A 201 -6.67 0.77 14.97
C ILE A 201 -6.61 1.51 13.64
N ILE A 202 -7.79 1.83 13.11
CA ILE A 202 -8.01 2.86 12.11
C ILE A 202 -8.84 3.96 12.77
N SER A 203 -8.34 5.18 12.79
CA SER A 203 -8.96 6.28 13.53
C SER A 203 -9.00 7.59 12.76
N ARG A 204 -10.01 8.41 13.07
CA ARG A 204 -10.02 9.85 12.80
C ARG A 204 -9.66 10.58 14.08
N ASN A 205 -8.57 11.32 14.02
CA ASN A 205 -8.07 12.12 15.14
C ASN A 205 -8.58 13.56 15.00
N SER A 206 -9.83 13.76 15.39
CA SER A 206 -10.50 15.05 15.41
C SER A 206 -10.68 15.53 16.83
N LEU A 207 -10.60 16.85 17.04
CA LEU A 207 -10.88 17.45 18.36
C LEU A 207 -12.36 17.36 18.72
N GLN A 208 -13.25 17.44 17.73
CA GLN A 208 -14.69 17.49 17.95
C GLN A 208 -15.31 16.09 17.95
N ASN A 209 -14.90 15.24 17.03
CA ASN A 209 -15.53 13.94 16.80
C ASN A 209 -14.49 12.85 16.49
N PRO A 210 -13.72 12.40 17.49
CA PRO A 210 -12.76 11.31 17.30
C PRO A 210 -13.49 9.98 17.11
N LEU A 211 -13.11 9.23 16.08
CA LEU A 211 -13.65 7.90 15.79
C LEU A 211 -12.52 6.88 15.66
N ARG A 212 -12.81 5.63 15.97
CA ARG A 212 -11.88 4.51 15.79
C ARG A 212 -12.61 3.21 15.50
N THR A 213 -11.88 2.22 14.99
CA THR A 213 -12.36 0.85 14.85
C THR A 213 -12.69 0.22 16.20
N GLU A 214 -13.58 -0.77 16.21
CA GLU A 214 -13.80 -1.64 17.37
C GLU A 214 -12.56 -2.51 17.58
N TYR A 215 -12.20 -2.76 18.84
CA TYR A 215 -11.11 -3.69 19.17
C TYR A 215 -11.64 -5.13 19.12
N ALA A 216 -11.65 -5.70 17.93
CA ALA A 216 -12.12 -7.05 17.68
C ALA A 216 -11.40 -7.64 16.45
N ILE A 217 -11.07 -8.93 16.51
CA ILE A 217 -10.39 -9.66 15.45
C ILE A 217 -11.10 -9.53 14.08
N PRO A 218 -12.45 -9.60 13.99
CA PRO A 218 -13.15 -9.40 12.71
C PRO A 218 -12.94 -8.03 12.08
N TRP A 219 -12.62 -7.00 12.88
CA TRP A 219 -12.35 -5.67 12.38
C TRP A 219 -10.93 -5.54 11.86
N LEU A 220 -9.94 -5.93 12.67
CA LEU A 220 -8.51 -5.88 12.30
C LEU A 220 -7.78 -7.07 12.95
N ASN A 221 -7.11 -7.87 12.17
CA ASN A 221 -6.39 -9.05 12.62
C ASN A 221 -4.91 -9.03 12.21
N GLU A 222 -4.03 -8.62 13.10
CA GLU A 222 -2.57 -8.47 12.84
C GLU A 222 -2.28 -7.72 11.51
N PRO A 223 -2.83 -6.51 11.28
CA PRO A 223 -2.70 -5.82 10.01
C PRO A 223 -1.29 -5.26 9.80
N ASN A 224 -0.83 -5.33 8.56
CA ASN A 224 0.31 -4.56 8.04
C ASN A 224 -0.26 -3.44 7.16
N PHE A 225 -0.30 -2.20 7.69
CA PHE A 225 -0.85 -1.05 7.00
C PHE A 225 0.11 -0.52 5.93
N ILE A 226 -0.40 -0.25 4.73
CA ILE A 226 0.40 0.13 3.57
C ILE A 226 0.12 1.55 3.12
N PHE A 227 -1.16 1.89 2.89
CA PHE A 227 -1.53 3.15 2.26
C PHE A 227 -2.91 3.62 2.74
N ALA A 228 -3.10 4.94 2.76
CA ALA A 228 -4.40 5.56 2.98
C ALA A 228 -4.55 6.80 2.11
N ASP A 229 -5.75 7.01 1.58
CA ASP A 229 -6.05 8.21 0.81
C ASP A 229 -7.56 8.50 0.81
N VAL A 230 -7.92 9.74 0.48
CA VAL A 230 -9.31 10.19 0.35
C VAL A 230 -9.72 10.25 -1.12
N ILE A 231 -10.91 9.73 -1.41
CA ILE A 231 -11.59 9.99 -2.69
C ILE A 231 -12.76 10.90 -2.40
N ARG A 232 -12.68 12.10 -2.97
CA ARG A 232 -13.72 13.12 -2.84
C ARG A 232 -14.94 12.72 -3.64
N ALA A 233 -16.11 12.92 -3.04
CA ALA A 233 -17.36 12.85 -3.78
C ALA A 233 -17.44 14.02 -4.79
N ASP A 234 -18.11 13.79 -5.90
CA ASP A 234 -18.41 14.85 -6.85
C ASP A 234 -19.40 15.85 -6.22
N PRO A 235 -19.03 17.12 -6.01
CA PRO A 235 -19.92 18.12 -5.43
C PRO A 235 -21.19 18.34 -6.24
N GLU A 236 -21.16 18.04 -7.54
CA GLU A 236 -22.28 18.15 -8.47
C GLU A 236 -23.14 16.86 -8.51
N SER A 237 -22.76 15.83 -7.74
CA SER A 237 -23.49 14.56 -7.70
C SER A 237 -24.93 14.76 -7.20
N PRO A 238 -25.95 14.29 -7.94
CA PRO A 238 -27.34 14.39 -7.51
C PRO A 238 -27.63 13.61 -6.22
N ASP A 239 -26.77 12.69 -5.85
CA ASP A 239 -26.92 11.80 -4.69
C ASP A 239 -26.41 12.41 -3.38
N GLU A 240 -25.81 13.62 -3.42
CA GLU A 240 -25.19 14.29 -2.27
C GLU A 240 -24.31 13.33 -1.46
N ASP A 241 -23.46 12.62 -2.18
CA ASP A 241 -22.61 11.59 -1.62
C ASP A 241 -21.53 12.17 -0.69
N ASP A 242 -20.92 11.31 0.13
CA ASP A 242 -19.90 11.70 1.12
C ASP A 242 -18.51 11.37 0.62
N ASP A 243 -17.50 12.14 1.03
CA ASP A 243 -16.10 11.80 0.86
C ASP A 243 -15.77 10.48 1.56
N ARG A 244 -14.96 9.65 0.93
CA ARG A 244 -14.58 8.34 1.47
C ARG A 244 -13.09 8.26 1.68
N VAL A 245 -12.69 7.75 2.84
CA VAL A 245 -11.29 7.47 3.15
C VAL A 245 -11.07 5.96 3.07
N TYR A 246 -10.09 5.58 2.26
CA TYR A 246 -9.71 4.19 2.03
C TYR A 246 -8.39 3.88 2.71
N PHE A 247 -8.31 2.67 3.29
CA PHE A 247 -7.11 2.11 3.90
C PHE A 247 -6.78 0.79 3.24
N PHE A 248 -5.52 0.61 2.90
CA PHE A 248 -5.00 -0.60 2.28
C PHE A 248 -4.01 -1.28 3.21
N PHE A 249 -4.19 -2.57 3.42
CA PHE A 249 -3.36 -3.35 4.32
C PHE A 249 -3.39 -4.84 3.97
N THR A 250 -2.45 -5.58 4.51
CA THR A 250 -2.49 -7.04 4.52
C THR A 250 -2.75 -7.49 5.94
N GLU A 251 -3.66 -8.43 6.15
CA GLU A 251 -3.95 -8.96 7.48
C GLU A 251 -3.98 -10.49 7.49
N VAL A 252 -3.90 -11.08 8.67
CA VAL A 252 -4.17 -12.52 8.85
C VAL A 252 -5.66 -12.77 8.60
N SER A 253 -5.96 -13.68 7.67
CA SER A 253 -7.33 -14.03 7.34
C SER A 253 -8.07 -14.66 8.52
N VAL A 254 -9.29 -14.25 8.76
CA VAL A 254 -10.23 -14.92 9.66
C VAL A 254 -11.05 -16.00 8.93
N GLU A 255 -11.17 -15.89 7.60
CA GLU A 255 -11.99 -16.78 6.76
C GLU A 255 -11.35 -18.17 6.56
N TYR A 256 -10.03 -18.25 6.77
CA TYR A 256 -9.22 -19.45 6.50
C TYR A 256 -8.37 -19.85 7.71
N GLU A 257 -8.92 -19.83 8.91
CA GLU A 257 -8.19 -20.15 10.15
C GLU A 257 -7.53 -21.54 10.16
N PHE A 258 -8.04 -22.49 9.34
CA PHE A 258 -7.49 -23.84 9.23
C PHE A 258 -6.22 -23.96 8.38
N LEU A 259 -5.85 -22.89 7.65
CA LEU A 259 -4.74 -22.90 6.70
C LEU A 259 -3.57 -22.05 7.21
N ASN A 260 -2.99 -22.36 8.36
CA ASN A 260 -1.82 -21.62 8.90
C ASN A 260 -1.89 -20.12 8.54
N LYS A 261 -1.77 -19.18 9.37
CA LYS A 261 -1.78 -17.71 9.17
C LYS A 261 -1.76 -17.24 7.68
N LEU A 262 -2.83 -17.52 6.91
CA LEU A 262 -2.94 -17.05 5.54
C LEU A 262 -3.11 -15.52 5.54
N MET A 263 -2.23 -14.82 4.85
CA MET A 263 -2.30 -13.38 4.69
C MET A 263 -3.26 -13.01 3.55
N ILE A 264 -4.04 -11.95 3.72
CA ILE A 264 -4.99 -11.46 2.71
C ILE A 264 -4.88 -9.95 2.55
N PRO A 265 -4.77 -9.43 1.30
CA PRO A 265 -4.80 -7.99 1.05
C PRO A 265 -6.23 -7.46 1.16
N ARG A 266 -6.37 -6.35 1.89
CA ARG A 266 -7.65 -5.70 2.20
C ARG A 266 -7.69 -4.26 1.71
N ILE A 267 -8.88 -3.85 1.35
CA ILE A 267 -9.28 -2.46 1.28
C ILE A 267 -10.39 -2.23 2.31
N ALA A 268 -10.21 -1.23 3.16
CA ALA A 268 -11.26 -0.78 4.07
C ALA A 268 -11.71 0.63 3.72
N ARG A 269 -12.97 0.94 3.97
CA ARG A 269 -13.59 2.24 3.71
C ARG A 269 -14.27 2.78 4.95
N VAL A 270 -14.12 4.08 5.18
CA VAL A 270 -14.91 4.88 6.12
C VAL A 270 -15.45 6.12 5.43
N CYS A 271 -16.62 6.61 5.84
CA CYS A 271 -17.21 7.85 5.33
C CYS A 271 -16.75 9.04 6.18
N LYS A 272 -16.42 10.16 5.55
CA LYS A 272 -15.95 11.37 6.24
C LYS A 272 -17.02 11.95 7.19
N GLY A 273 -18.30 11.92 6.78
CA GLY A 273 -19.41 12.42 7.56
C GLY A 273 -19.86 11.51 8.73
N ASP A 274 -19.18 10.38 8.96
CA ASP A 274 -19.47 9.49 10.08
C ASP A 274 -19.26 10.20 11.43
N GLN A 275 -20.27 10.12 12.31
CA GLN A 275 -20.25 10.72 13.66
C GLN A 275 -20.25 9.65 14.76
N GLY A 276 -20.13 8.37 14.39
CA GLY A 276 -20.33 7.25 15.30
C GLY A 276 -21.80 6.97 15.56
N GLY A 277 -22.06 5.99 16.41
CA GLY A 277 -23.40 5.64 16.83
C GLY A 277 -23.83 6.29 18.15
N HIS A 278 -25.12 6.40 18.37
CA HIS A 278 -25.65 7.03 19.59
C HIS A 278 -25.56 6.10 20.82
N ARG A 279 -25.94 4.82 20.68
CA ARG A 279 -25.88 3.81 21.75
C ARG A 279 -24.88 2.71 21.42
N THR A 280 -25.04 2.07 20.28
CA THR A 280 -24.11 1.10 19.73
C THR A 280 -23.05 1.82 18.93
N LEU A 281 -21.79 1.39 18.96
CA LEU A 281 -20.63 2.00 18.29
C LEU A 281 -20.38 3.48 18.68
N GLN A 282 -20.57 3.84 19.95
CA GLN A 282 -20.22 5.17 20.46
C GLN A 282 -18.73 5.44 20.27
N LYS A 283 -18.37 6.59 19.63
CA LYS A 283 -17.00 6.96 19.27
C LYS A 283 -16.28 5.89 18.44
N LYS A 284 -17.04 5.09 17.72
CA LYS A 284 -16.57 4.06 16.80
C LYS A 284 -17.13 4.31 15.41
N TRP A 285 -16.42 3.82 14.40
CA TRP A 285 -16.90 3.87 13.03
C TRP A 285 -18.21 3.08 12.87
N THR A 286 -19.20 3.70 12.25
CA THR A 286 -20.45 3.05 11.85
C THR A 286 -20.45 2.69 10.36
N THR A 287 -19.51 3.26 9.61
CA THR A 287 -19.39 3.09 8.16
C THR A 287 -18.19 2.22 7.75
N TYR A 288 -17.42 1.72 8.73
CA TYR A 288 -16.28 0.84 8.46
C TYR A 288 -16.73 -0.49 7.86
N LEU A 289 -16.27 -0.77 6.68
CA LEU A 289 -16.37 -2.07 6.03
C LEU A 289 -15.02 -2.38 5.38
N LYS A 290 -14.66 -3.67 5.30
CA LYS A 290 -13.46 -4.13 4.58
C LYS A 290 -13.81 -5.24 3.60
N ALA A 291 -13.06 -5.29 2.49
CA ALA A 291 -13.18 -6.29 1.44
C ALA A 291 -11.80 -6.81 1.03
N ARG A 292 -11.75 -7.99 0.44
CA ARG A 292 -10.54 -8.54 -0.14
C ARG A 292 -10.23 -7.86 -1.47
N LEU A 293 -8.96 -7.51 -1.69
CA LEU A 293 -8.43 -7.20 -3.00
C LEU A 293 -7.98 -8.50 -3.69
N PHE A 294 -8.55 -8.79 -4.86
CA PHE A 294 -8.21 -10.01 -5.58
C PHE A 294 -7.15 -9.72 -6.64
N CYS A 295 -5.97 -10.32 -6.51
CA CYS A 295 -4.89 -10.23 -7.48
C CYS A 295 -4.32 -11.64 -7.69
N SER A 296 -4.76 -12.34 -8.75
CA SER A 296 -4.36 -13.73 -8.99
C SER A 296 -4.56 -14.17 -10.44
N VAL A 297 -3.96 -15.30 -10.78
CA VAL A 297 -4.20 -16.06 -12.00
C VAL A 297 -4.58 -17.49 -11.58
N PRO A 298 -5.88 -17.74 -11.32
CA PRO A 298 -6.33 -19.01 -10.75
C PRO A 298 -5.95 -20.22 -11.59
N GLU A 299 -5.99 -20.11 -12.91
CA GLU A 299 -5.66 -21.18 -13.87
C GLU A 299 -4.21 -21.65 -13.74
N LYS A 300 -3.33 -20.79 -13.18
CA LYS A 300 -1.91 -21.08 -12.93
C LYS A 300 -1.59 -21.31 -11.46
N ASN A 301 -2.61 -21.34 -10.58
CA ASN A 301 -2.45 -21.34 -9.11
C ASN A 301 -1.54 -20.23 -8.58
N LEU A 302 -1.56 -19.05 -9.22
CA LEU A 302 -0.78 -17.90 -8.79
C LEU A 302 -1.67 -16.95 -8.00
N PHE A 303 -1.38 -16.81 -6.71
CA PHE A 303 -2.10 -15.93 -5.79
C PHE A 303 -1.12 -14.91 -5.19
N PHE A 304 -1.38 -13.63 -5.43
CA PHE A 304 -0.59 -12.52 -4.92
C PHE A 304 -1.36 -11.91 -3.75
N ASN A 305 -1.05 -12.37 -2.56
CA ASN A 305 -1.84 -12.11 -1.35
C ASN A 305 -1.14 -11.19 -0.33
N ILE A 306 0.02 -10.64 -0.68
CA ILE A 306 0.69 -9.57 0.08
C ILE A 306 0.67 -8.31 -0.77
N VAL A 307 0.04 -7.26 -0.30
CA VAL A 307 0.16 -5.92 -0.91
C VAL A 307 1.41 -5.24 -0.36
N ASN A 308 2.27 -4.75 -1.26
CA ASN A 308 3.51 -4.06 -0.89
C ASN A 308 3.37 -2.54 -0.98
N ASP A 309 2.63 -2.05 -1.98
CA ASP A 309 2.36 -0.62 -2.17
C ASP A 309 1.11 -0.38 -3.00
N ILE A 310 0.52 0.80 -2.85
CA ILE A 310 -0.68 1.27 -3.57
C ILE A 310 -0.45 2.69 -4.06
N PHE A 311 -0.93 2.97 -5.26
CA PHE A 311 -1.03 4.30 -5.84
C PHE A 311 -2.44 4.53 -6.39
N ILE A 312 -3.05 5.68 -6.10
CA ILE A 312 -4.35 6.07 -6.66
C ILE A 312 -4.15 7.17 -7.69
N LEU A 313 -4.34 6.83 -8.95
CA LEU A 313 -4.29 7.78 -10.05
C LEU A 313 -5.60 8.58 -10.10
N LYS A 314 -5.50 9.87 -9.77
CA LYS A 314 -6.60 10.84 -9.75
C LYS A 314 -6.28 11.93 -10.78
N THR A 315 -6.99 11.95 -11.88
CA THR A 315 -6.83 12.99 -12.90
C THR A 315 -8.14 13.28 -13.60
N SER A 316 -8.36 14.52 -13.98
CA SER A 316 -9.54 14.96 -14.74
C SER A 316 -9.67 14.31 -16.13
N ASN A 317 -8.59 13.72 -16.64
CA ASN A 317 -8.59 12.98 -17.90
C ASN A 317 -9.17 11.56 -17.79
N LEU A 318 -9.36 11.03 -16.57
CA LEU A 318 -10.00 9.75 -16.31
C LEU A 318 -11.47 9.96 -15.95
N LYS A 319 -12.32 8.99 -16.33
CA LYS A 319 -13.75 9.00 -15.91
C LYS A 319 -13.90 8.79 -14.41
N GLU A 320 -12.99 8.03 -13.82
CA GLU A 320 -12.96 7.69 -12.39
C GLU A 320 -11.51 7.41 -11.94
N PRO A 321 -11.19 7.57 -10.65
CA PRO A 321 -9.90 7.17 -10.12
C PRO A 321 -9.61 5.69 -10.32
N VAL A 322 -8.33 5.38 -10.61
CA VAL A 322 -7.84 4.00 -10.76
C VAL A 322 -6.81 3.70 -9.66
N ILE A 323 -7.02 2.59 -8.97
CA ILE A 323 -6.13 2.11 -7.90
C ILE A 323 -5.15 1.11 -8.52
N TYR A 324 -3.86 1.38 -8.43
CA TYR A 324 -2.79 0.47 -8.80
C TYR A 324 -2.15 -0.10 -7.55
N GLY A 325 -1.83 -1.39 -7.55
CA GLY A 325 -1.12 -2.01 -6.45
C GLY A 325 -0.06 -2.99 -6.92
N VAL A 326 1.03 -3.07 -6.17
CA VAL A 326 2.06 -4.09 -6.33
C VAL A 326 1.89 -5.16 -5.26
N PHE A 327 1.90 -6.41 -5.70
CA PHE A 327 1.59 -7.57 -4.88
C PHE A 327 2.63 -8.67 -5.05
N THR A 328 2.84 -9.45 -3.98
CA THR A 328 3.68 -10.65 -3.98
C THR A 328 2.92 -11.83 -3.37
N PRO A 329 3.30 -13.08 -3.70
CA PRO A 329 2.83 -14.24 -2.95
C PRO A 329 3.35 -14.21 -1.51
N GLN A 330 2.62 -14.79 -0.57
CA GLN A 330 3.08 -14.93 0.82
C GLN A 330 4.35 -15.79 0.92
N LEU A 331 4.43 -16.85 0.13
CA LEU A 331 5.64 -17.67 -0.04
C LEU A 331 6.29 -17.31 -1.37
N ASN A 332 7.24 -16.39 -1.33
CA ASN A 332 7.85 -15.82 -2.55
C ASN A 332 9.31 -16.27 -2.73
N ASN A 333 9.52 -17.58 -2.84
CA ASN A 333 10.87 -18.16 -2.98
C ASN A 333 11.53 -17.88 -4.35
N VAL A 334 10.75 -17.42 -5.33
CA VAL A 334 11.20 -17.19 -6.71
C VAL A 334 11.12 -15.72 -7.13
N GLY A 335 11.03 -14.79 -6.18
CA GLY A 335 10.97 -13.36 -6.48
C GLY A 335 9.81 -12.97 -7.41
N LEU A 336 8.61 -13.52 -7.19
CA LEU A 336 7.45 -13.28 -8.05
C LEU A 336 6.71 -12.01 -7.61
N SER A 337 6.33 -11.16 -8.55
CA SER A 337 5.54 -9.95 -8.29
C SER A 337 4.47 -9.74 -9.34
N ALA A 338 3.39 -9.05 -8.96
CA ALA A 338 2.32 -8.66 -9.85
C ALA A 338 1.89 -7.21 -9.62
N VAL A 339 1.41 -6.56 -10.68
CA VAL A 339 0.68 -5.30 -10.63
C VAL A 339 -0.78 -5.57 -10.96
N CYS A 340 -1.69 -5.21 -10.07
CA CYS A 340 -3.14 -5.23 -10.30
C CYS A 340 -3.69 -3.79 -10.29
N ALA A 341 -4.70 -3.53 -11.11
CA ALA A 341 -5.39 -2.24 -11.18
C ALA A 341 -6.89 -2.43 -10.94
N TYR A 342 -7.53 -1.49 -10.23
CA TYR A 342 -8.94 -1.57 -9.84
C TYR A 342 -9.63 -0.25 -10.10
N ASN A 343 -10.83 -0.29 -10.68
CA ASN A 343 -11.69 0.88 -10.78
C ASN A 343 -12.34 1.18 -9.43
N ILE A 344 -12.46 2.47 -9.10
CA ILE A 344 -13.13 2.85 -7.86
C ILE A 344 -14.60 2.45 -7.84
N SER A 345 -15.28 2.47 -8.98
CA SER A 345 -16.66 2.00 -9.13
C SER A 345 -16.83 0.53 -8.71
N THR A 346 -15.87 -0.35 -9.05
CA THR A 346 -15.88 -1.76 -8.62
C THR A 346 -15.76 -1.87 -7.09
N VAL A 347 -14.91 -1.04 -6.48
CA VAL A 347 -14.77 -0.98 -5.01
C VAL A 347 -16.09 -0.55 -4.37
N GLU A 348 -16.70 0.52 -4.90
CA GLU A 348 -17.96 1.05 -4.38
C GLU A 348 -19.11 0.04 -4.53
N ASP A 349 -19.17 -0.66 -5.65
CA ASP A 349 -20.20 -1.69 -5.87
C ASP A 349 -20.11 -2.83 -4.83
N VAL A 350 -18.89 -3.27 -4.47
CA VAL A 350 -18.70 -4.26 -3.42
C VAL A 350 -19.27 -3.77 -2.08
N PHE A 351 -18.98 -2.53 -1.68
CA PHE A 351 -19.49 -1.98 -0.42
C PHE A 351 -20.98 -1.63 -0.46
N ALA A 352 -21.48 -1.13 -1.60
CA ALA A 352 -22.86 -0.71 -1.74
C ALA A 352 -23.85 -1.88 -1.98
N LYS A 353 -23.41 -2.93 -2.69
CA LYS A 353 -24.31 -4.00 -3.17
C LYS A 353 -23.88 -5.40 -2.73
N GLY A 354 -22.61 -5.58 -2.36
CA GLY A 354 -22.01 -6.87 -2.04
C GLY A 354 -22.62 -7.56 -0.82
N LYS A 355 -22.35 -8.83 -0.67
CA LYS A 355 -22.78 -9.66 0.47
C LYS A 355 -21.81 -9.51 1.64
N TYR A 356 -22.33 -9.68 2.85
CA TYR A 356 -21.54 -9.68 4.08
C TYR A 356 -21.11 -11.10 4.44
N MET A 357 -20.05 -11.20 5.23
CA MET A 357 -19.68 -12.43 5.91
C MET A 357 -20.21 -12.45 7.36
N GLN A 358 -20.45 -13.65 7.86
CA GLN A 358 -20.76 -13.89 9.26
C GLN A 358 -19.89 -14.99 9.82
N SER A 359 -19.55 -14.90 11.10
CA SER A 359 -18.94 -15.98 11.84
C SER A 359 -20.01 -16.93 12.39
N THR A 360 -19.74 -18.23 12.37
CA THR A 360 -20.57 -19.24 13.02
C THR A 360 -19.67 -20.20 13.78
N THR A 361 -20.09 -20.59 14.98
CA THR A 361 -19.35 -21.57 15.78
C THR A 361 -19.70 -22.98 15.29
N VAL A 362 -18.68 -23.74 14.89
CA VAL A 362 -18.80 -25.14 14.53
C VAL A 362 -18.04 -25.94 15.59
N GLU A 363 -18.77 -26.84 16.31
CA GLU A 363 -18.20 -27.70 17.36
C GLU A 363 -17.25 -26.98 18.33
N GLN A 364 -17.67 -26.74 19.51
CA GLN A 364 -17.07 -26.16 20.74
C GLN A 364 -15.77 -25.32 20.66
N SER A 365 -15.05 -25.25 19.52
CA SER A 365 -13.75 -24.56 19.44
C SER A 365 -13.37 -23.91 18.10
N HIS A 366 -14.15 -24.09 17.02
CA HIS A 366 -13.79 -23.55 15.70
C HIS A 366 -14.81 -22.55 15.19
N THR A 367 -14.35 -21.38 14.83
CA THR A 367 -15.15 -20.35 14.15
C THR A 367 -15.02 -20.53 12.64
N LYS A 368 -16.14 -20.64 11.94
CA LYS A 368 -16.18 -20.68 10.48
C LYS A 368 -16.84 -19.40 9.97
N TRP A 369 -16.24 -18.79 8.95
CA TRP A 369 -16.81 -17.63 8.27
C TRP A 369 -17.56 -18.07 7.03
N LEU A 370 -18.79 -17.59 6.89
CA LEU A 370 -19.72 -17.93 5.81
C LEU A 370 -20.39 -16.68 5.29
N ARG A 371 -20.86 -16.75 4.04
CA ARG A 371 -21.73 -15.72 3.46
C ARG A 371 -22.99 -15.56 4.33
N TYR A 372 -23.30 -14.30 4.66
CA TYR A 372 -24.56 -13.99 5.33
C TYR A 372 -25.73 -14.04 4.33
N ASN A 373 -26.72 -14.88 4.63
CA ASN A 373 -27.90 -15.08 3.78
C ASN A 373 -29.20 -14.58 4.44
N GLY A 374 -29.10 -13.92 5.60
CA GLY A 374 -30.26 -13.34 6.29
C GLY A 374 -30.70 -12.01 5.70
N GLU A 375 -31.72 -11.43 6.32
CA GLU A 375 -32.22 -10.10 5.95
C GLU A 375 -31.22 -9.01 6.37
N ILE A 376 -30.82 -8.15 5.41
CA ILE A 376 -29.96 -7.01 5.66
C ILE A 376 -30.83 -5.86 6.19
N PRO A 377 -30.48 -5.24 7.35
CA PRO A 377 -31.20 -4.10 7.88
C PRO A 377 -31.23 -2.91 6.91
N LYS A 378 -32.25 -2.08 7.05
CA LYS A 378 -32.35 -0.77 6.39
C LYS A 378 -32.26 0.34 7.44
N PRO A 379 -31.52 1.46 7.16
CA PRO A 379 -30.67 1.66 5.99
C PRO A 379 -29.51 0.66 5.96
N ARG A 380 -28.89 0.49 4.76
CA ARG A 380 -27.82 -0.51 4.54
C ARG A 380 -26.67 -0.31 5.55
N PRO A 381 -26.26 -1.36 6.29
CA PRO A 381 -25.16 -1.26 7.26
C PRO A 381 -23.84 -0.83 6.60
N GLY A 382 -23.14 0.11 7.22
CA GLY A 382 -21.86 0.62 6.72
C GLY A 382 -21.96 1.58 5.53
N ALA A 383 -23.16 1.94 5.07
CA ALA A 383 -23.34 2.95 4.02
C ALA A 383 -23.06 4.37 4.54
N CYS A 384 -22.56 5.25 3.68
CA CYS A 384 -22.52 6.68 3.95
C CYS A 384 -23.91 7.29 3.96
N ILE A 385 -24.08 8.40 4.66
CA ILE A 385 -25.35 9.16 4.67
C ILE A 385 -25.42 10.00 3.40
N ASN A 386 -26.21 9.54 2.45
CA ASN A 386 -26.49 10.21 1.17
C ASN A 386 -27.88 10.85 1.18
N LYS A 387 -28.30 11.39 0.04
CA LYS A 387 -29.63 12.03 -0.13
C LYS A 387 -30.80 11.09 0.16
N GLU A 388 -30.72 9.82 -0.26
CA GLU A 388 -31.74 8.81 -0.01
C GLU A 388 -31.90 8.57 1.50
N ALA A 389 -30.79 8.36 2.23
CA ALA A 389 -30.81 8.20 3.67
C ALA A 389 -31.39 9.43 4.39
N LYS A 390 -31.02 10.65 3.93
CA LYS A 390 -31.58 11.90 4.48
C LYS A 390 -33.07 12.02 4.23
N ALA A 391 -33.57 11.58 3.07
CA ALA A 391 -35.01 11.55 2.75
C ALA A 391 -35.78 10.57 3.64
N GLU A 392 -35.18 9.49 4.09
CA GLU A 392 -35.69 8.54 5.07
C GLU A 392 -35.54 9.00 6.54
N ASN A 393 -35.21 10.28 6.78
CA ASN A 393 -34.95 10.90 8.08
C ASN A 393 -33.64 10.49 8.79
N PHE A 394 -32.72 9.82 8.13
CA PHE A 394 -31.38 9.55 8.65
C PHE A 394 -30.42 10.69 8.28
N LYS A 395 -30.48 11.81 9.03
CA LYS A 395 -29.67 13.01 8.74
C LYS A 395 -28.19 12.86 9.12
N SER A 396 -27.86 11.93 10.01
CA SER A 396 -26.50 11.58 10.43
C SER A 396 -26.45 10.14 10.90
N THR A 397 -25.24 9.59 11.07
CA THR A 397 -25.05 8.24 11.59
C THR A 397 -25.55 8.06 13.02
N LEU A 398 -25.67 9.15 13.79
CA LEU A 398 -26.30 9.15 15.12
C LEU A 398 -27.78 8.79 15.10
N ASN A 399 -28.45 8.94 13.96
CA ASN A 399 -29.87 8.60 13.78
C ASN A 399 -30.09 7.16 13.29
N LEU A 400 -29.01 6.41 13.01
CA LEU A 400 -29.12 5.04 12.53
C LEU A 400 -29.73 4.11 13.60
N PRO A 401 -30.60 3.17 13.20
CA PRO A 401 -31.20 2.21 14.13
C PRO A 401 -30.14 1.32 14.79
N ASP A 402 -30.32 0.99 16.07
CA ASP A 402 -29.43 0.09 16.81
C ASP A 402 -29.23 -1.26 16.09
N LYS A 403 -30.28 -1.78 15.41
CA LYS A 403 -30.20 -3.01 14.61
C LYS A 403 -29.19 -2.90 13.47
N THR A 404 -29.16 -1.75 12.77
CA THR A 404 -28.20 -1.47 11.69
C THR A 404 -26.78 -1.34 12.25
N LEU A 405 -26.62 -0.64 13.37
CA LEU A 405 -25.31 -0.46 14.02
C LEU A 405 -24.76 -1.77 14.59
N GLN A 406 -25.62 -2.59 15.21
CA GLN A 406 -25.23 -3.92 15.69
C GLN A 406 -24.79 -4.81 14.53
N PHE A 407 -25.50 -4.75 13.40
CA PHE A 407 -25.12 -5.50 12.20
C PHE A 407 -23.72 -5.13 11.71
N VAL A 408 -23.38 -3.83 11.63
CA VAL A 408 -22.02 -3.38 11.25
C VAL A 408 -20.98 -3.92 12.23
N LYS A 409 -21.27 -3.86 13.53
CA LYS A 409 -20.37 -4.36 14.57
C LYS A 409 -20.04 -5.82 14.38
N ASP A 410 -21.02 -6.63 14.00
CA ASP A 410 -20.88 -8.09 13.87
C ASP A 410 -20.39 -8.54 12.47
N HIS A 411 -20.59 -7.71 11.43
CA HIS A 411 -20.34 -8.04 10.03
C HIS A 411 -19.51 -6.98 9.28
N PRO A 412 -18.28 -6.65 9.75
CA PRO A 412 -17.45 -5.63 9.10
C PRO A 412 -16.80 -6.12 7.80
N LEU A 413 -16.86 -7.43 7.51
CA LEU A 413 -16.20 -8.08 6.40
C LEU A 413 -17.19 -8.40 5.28
N MET A 414 -16.84 -7.98 4.04
CA MET A 414 -17.57 -8.33 2.83
C MET A 414 -17.17 -9.72 2.34
N ASP A 415 -18.13 -10.50 1.84
CA ASP A 415 -17.89 -11.79 1.17
C ASP A 415 -17.40 -11.58 -0.27
N ASP A 416 -17.97 -10.58 -0.95
CA ASP A 416 -17.55 -10.23 -2.29
C ASP A 416 -16.17 -9.56 -2.27
N SER A 417 -15.31 -9.97 -3.22
CA SER A 417 -13.97 -9.42 -3.39
C SER A 417 -13.96 -8.32 -4.45
N VAL A 418 -13.05 -7.36 -4.31
CA VAL A 418 -12.77 -6.38 -5.38
C VAL A 418 -11.88 -7.04 -6.41
N THR A 419 -12.41 -7.22 -7.63
CA THR A 419 -11.69 -7.83 -8.75
C THR A 419 -10.91 -6.77 -9.55
N PRO A 420 -9.73 -7.12 -10.09
CA PRO A 420 -8.95 -6.18 -10.90
C PRO A 420 -9.57 -5.98 -12.28
N ILE A 421 -9.22 -4.89 -12.92
CA ILE A 421 -9.60 -4.58 -14.30
C ILE A 421 -9.11 -5.71 -15.23
N GLY A 422 -10.04 -6.34 -15.94
CA GLY A 422 -9.77 -7.48 -16.83
C GLY A 422 -9.58 -8.81 -16.10
N ASP A 423 -10.00 -8.91 -14.83
CA ASP A 423 -10.01 -10.10 -13.96
C ASP A 423 -8.65 -10.78 -13.80
N ARG A 424 -7.55 -10.04 -14.04
CA ARG A 424 -6.18 -10.56 -13.96
C ARG A 424 -5.17 -9.46 -13.64
N PRO A 425 -3.96 -9.82 -13.18
CA PRO A 425 -2.86 -8.88 -13.06
C PRO A 425 -2.53 -8.23 -14.43
N ARG A 426 -2.22 -6.93 -14.40
CA ARG A 426 -1.70 -6.19 -15.56
C ARG A 426 -0.30 -6.63 -15.93
N LEU A 427 0.55 -6.83 -14.93
CA LEU A 427 1.96 -7.22 -15.09
C LEU A 427 2.28 -8.34 -14.09
N ILE A 428 3.00 -9.36 -14.54
CA ILE A 428 3.62 -10.36 -13.68
C ILE A 428 5.11 -10.43 -14.04
N LYS A 429 5.97 -10.27 -13.04
CA LYS A 429 7.42 -10.33 -13.20
C LYS A 429 8.00 -11.40 -12.29
N ARG A 430 8.98 -12.18 -12.78
CA ARG A 430 9.76 -13.15 -12.03
C ARG A 430 11.13 -12.60 -11.70
N ASP A 431 11.74 -13.20 -10.70
CA ASP A 431 13.11 -12.91 -10.24
C ASP A 431 13.31 -11.48 -9.69
N VAL A 432 12.20 -10.81 -9.34
CA VAL A 432 12.18 -9.45 -8.82
C VAL A 432 11.02 -9.31 -7.84
N LYS A 433 11.28 -8.68 -6.69
CA LYS A 433 10.21 -8.25 -5.79
C LYS A 433 9.95 -6.75 -5.99
N TYR A 434 8.74 -6.43 -6.45
CA TYR A 434 8.27 -5.05 -6.52
C TYR A 434 7.92 -4.52 -5.13
N THR A 435 8.44 -3.34 -4.81
CA THR A 435 8.31 -2.73 -3.49
C THR A 435 7.45 -1.48 -3.50
N GLN A 436 7.51 -0.69 -4.58
CA GLN A 436 6.82 0.60 -4.70
C GLN A 436 6.24 0.79 -6.10
N ILE A 437 5.20 1.61 -6.23
CA ILE A 437 4.61 1.98 -7.53
C ILE A 437 4.11 3.42 -7.51
N VAL A 438 4.42 4.15 -8.57
CA VAL A 438 3.73 5.41 -8.93
C VAL A 438 3.31 5.34 -10.39
N VAL A 439 2.22 6.00 -10.74
CA VAL A 439 1.64 5.93 -12.10
C VAL A 439 1.31 7.35 -12.57
N ASP A 440 1.68 7.63 -13.81
CA ASP A 440 1.32 8.86 -14.48
C ASP A 440 0.51 8.57 -15.76
N LEU A 441 -0.38 9.51 -16.12
CA LEU A 441 -1.17 9.46 -17.34
C LEU A 441 -0.53 10.35 -18.40
N VAL A 442 0.27 9.75 -19.26
CA VAL A 442 1.07 10.46 -20.26
C VAL A 442 0.38 10.46 -21.62
N ARG A 443 0.32 11.62 -22.26
CA ARG A 443 -0.16 11.78 -23.63
C ARG A 443 0.99 11.57 -24.63
N ALA A 444 0.91 10.50 -25.41
CA ALA A 444 1.89 10.24 -26.45
C ALA A 444 1.74 11.22 -27.65
N LEU A 445 2.74 11.25 -28.53
CA LEU A 445 2.76 12.11 -29.72
C LEU A 445 1.58 11.87 -30.67
N ASN A 446 1.02 10.66 -30.69
CA ASN A 446 -0.18 10.31 -31.46
C ASN A 446 -1.49 10.78 -30.78
N GLY A 447 -1.42 11.45 -29.64
CA GLY A 447 -2.55 11.93 -28.85
C GLY A 447 -3.20 10.88 -27.92
N THR A 448 -2.75 9.62 -27.96
CA THR A 448 -3.25 8.56 -27.09
C THR A 448 -2.70 8.72 -25.66
N LEU A 449 -3.56 8.49 -24.65
CA LEU A 449 -3.16 8.48 -23.25
C LEU A 449 -2.72 7.07 -22.84
N TYR A 450 -1.60 6.99 -22.15
CA TYR A 450 -1.04 5.76 -21.61
C TYR A 450 -0.77 5.89 -20.12
N ASP A 451 -1.11 4.85 -19.37
CA ASP A 451 -0.68 4.71 -17.97
C ASP A 451 0.80 4.29 -17.98
N VAL A 452 1.67 5.20 -17.56
CA VAL A 452 3.10 4.94 -17.38
C VAL A 452 3.34 4.62 -15.92
N MET A 453 3.78 3.40 -15.66
CA MET A 453 4.06 2.91 -14.30
C MET A 453 5.56 2.96 -14.05
N PHE A 454 5.95 3.53 -12.92
CA PHE A 454 7.29 3.49 -12.38
C PHE A 454 7.27 2.60 -11.15
N ILE A 455 8.03 1.50 -11.20
CA ILE A 455 7.93 0.42 -10.22
C ILE A 455 9.31 0.18 -9.61
N GLY A 456 9.42 0.41 -8.30
CA GLY A 456 10.64 0.15 -7.54
C GLY A 456 10.79 -1.33 -7.20
N THR A 457 12.04 -1.78 -7.11
CA THR A 457 12.39 -3.16 -6.81
C THR A 457 13.18 -3.28 -5.50
N ASP A 458 13.20 -4.49 -4.94
CA ASP A 458 14.03 -4.85 -3.79
C ASP A 458 15.54 -4.92 -4.13
N GLN A 459 15.89 -4.86 -5.42
CA GLN A 459 17.26 -4.87 -5.92
C GLN A 459 17.75 -3.47 -6.34
N GLY A 460 17.02 -2.41 -5.97
CA GLY A 460 17.42 -1.03 -6.26
C GLY A 460 17.28 -0.61 -7.71
N ALA A 461 16.52 -1.35 -8.51
CA ALA A 461 16.20 -0.98 -9.88
C ALA A 461 14.79 -0.34 -9.98
N LEU A 462 14.65 0.60 -10.89
CA LEU A 462 13.37 1.20 -11.28
C LEU A 462 12.94 0.66 -12.63
N HIS A 463 11.74 0.10 -12.73
CA HIS A 463 11.15 -0.31 -14.00
C HIS A 463 10.15 0.74 -14.47
N LYS A 464 10.29 1.20 -15.71
CA LYS A 464 9.29 2.01 -16.39
C LYS A 464 8.49 1.10 -17.32
N ALA A 465 7.19 0.95 -17.05
CA ALA A 465 6.31 0.04 -17.78
C ALA A 465 5.09 0.76 -18.33
N ILE A 466 4.63 0.32 -19.50
CA ILE A 466 3.42 0.85 -20.15
C ILE A 466 2.50 -0.30 -20.60
N SER A 467 1.19 0.00 -20.63
CA SER A 467 0.20 -0.85 -21.30
C SER A 467 0.10 -0.44 -22.77
N TYR A 468 0.49 -1.32 -23.68
CA TYR A 468 0.44 -1.05 -25.11
C TYR A 468 -0.15 -2.26 -25.85
N GLU A 469 -1.09 -2.02 -26.77
CA GLU A 469 -1.87 -3.06 -27.45
C GLU A 469 -2.55 -3.98 -26.42
N ASN A 470 -2.30 -5.27 -26.45
CA ASN A 470 -2.88 -6.26 -25.54
C ASN A 470 -1.89 -6.76 -24.47
N GLY A 471 -0.80 -6.01 -24.21
CA GLY A 471 0.24 -6.46 -23.29
C GLY A 471 0.88 -5.34 -22.48
N MET A 472 1.58 -5.76 -21.42
CA MET A 472 2.45 -4.89 -20.64
C MET A 472 3.89 -5.00 -21.12
N HIS A 473 4.53 -3.86 -21.29
CA HIS A 473 5.92 -3.76 -21.73
C HIS A 473 6.73 -2.99 -20.71
N ILE A 474 7.84 -3.56 -20.27
CA ILE A 474 8.87 -2.83 -19.49
C ILE A 474 9.73 -2.11 -20.53
N MET A 475 9.60 -0.80 -20.58
CA MET A 475 10.32 0.02 -21.54
C MET A 475 11.78 0.20 -21.11
N GLU A 476 11.96 0.50 -19.83
CA GLU A 476 13.27 0.77 -19.25
C GLU A 476 13.41 0.08 -17.90
N GLU A 477 14.61 -0.41 -17.64
CA GLU A 477 15.09 -0.83 -16.32
C GLU A 477 16.28 0.06 -15.98
N ILE A 478 16.22 0.75 -14.87
CA ILE A 478 17.23 1.72 -14.44
C ILE A 478 17.80 1.24 -13.12
N GLN A 479 19.08 0.80 -13.10
CA GLN A 479 19.76 0.46 -11.84
C GLN A 479 20.17 1.74 -11.13
N LEU A 480 19.42 2.13 -10.09
CA LEU A 480 19.66 3.36 -9.35
C LEU A 480 20.80 3.24 -8.34
N PHE A 481 21.00 2.05 -7.77
CA PHE A 481 21.93 1.83 -6.67
C PHE A 481 22.83 0.61 -6.91
N PRO A 482 24.17 0.79 -6.84
CA PRO A 482 25.12 -0.28 -7.13
C PRO A 482 25.10 -1.42 -6.10
N ASN A 483 24.64 -1.16 -4.87
CA ASN A 483 24.63 -2.12 -3.76
C ASN A 483 23.33 -2.93 -3.66
N PHE A 484 22.43 -2.82 -4.63
CA PHE A 484 21.13 -3.49 -4.62
C PHE A 484 20.25 -3.13 -3.41
N ASP A 485 20.37 -1.88 -2.93
CA ASP A 485 19.54 -1.37 -1.83
C ASP A 485 18.09 -1.24 -2.30
N SER A 486 17.16 -1.81 -1.54
CA SER A 486 15.73 -1.81 -1.88
C SER A 486 15.13 -0.41 -1.96
N ILE A 487 14.34 -0.15 -3.01
CA ILE A 487 13.56 1.08 -3.11
C ILE A 487 12.40 1.01 -2.11
N GLN A 488 12.37 1.96 -1.16
CA GLN A 488 11.39 1.98 -0.07
C GLN A 488 10.27 3.00 -0.27
N THR A 489 10.49 4.05 -1.06
CA THR A 489 9.48 5.05 -1.36
C THR A 489 9.73 5.62 -2.74
N LEU A 490 8.65 5.82 -3.49
CA LEU A 490 8.64 6.57 -4.74
C LEU A 490 7.68 7.76 -4.60
N LEU A 491 8.10 8.91 -5.09
CA LEU A 491 7.25 10.07 -5.31
C LEU A 491 7.34 10.49 -6.77
N LEU A 492 6.21 10.88 -7.34
CA LEU A 492 6.12 11.44 -8.68
C LEU A 492 5.88 12.94 -8.58
N SER A 493 6.69 13.75 -9.26
CA SER A 493 6.43 15.18 -9.45
C SER A 493 5.68 15.38 -10.77
N SER A 494 4.62 16.19 -10.73
CA SER A 494 3.87 16.59 -11.91
C SER A 494 4.54 17.76 -12.66
N LYS A 495 5.52 18.43 -12.04
CA LYS A 495 6.26 19.54 -12.65
C LYS A 495 7.38 19.03 -13.55
N LYS A 496 7.41 19.55 -14.77
CA LYS A 496 8.47 19.30 -15.75
C LYS A 496 9.76 20.01 -15.35
N VAL A 497 10.86 19.28 -15.33
CA VAL A 497 12.20 19.84 -15.07
C VAL A 497 12.86 20.22 -16.40
N GLY A 498 12.91 21.53 -16.70
CA GLY A 498 13.62 22.07 -17.86
C GLY A 498 12.91 21.93 -19.21
N LEU A 499 13.67 22.11 -20.31
CA LEU A 499 13.17 22.03 -21.70
C LEU A 499 12.90 20.59 -22.19
N SER A 500 13.31 19.58 -21.43
CA SER A 500 12.97 18.18 -21.67
C SER A 500 11.72 17.83 -20.87
N GLU A 501 10.75 17.14 -21.48
CA GLU A 501 9.51 16.66 -20.87
C GLU A 501 9.77 15.51 -19.87
N VAL A 502 10.79 15.66 -19.01
CA VAL A 502 11.14 14.63 -18.02
C VAL A 502 10.46 14.98 -16.70
N GLU A 503 9.55 14.13 -16.28
CA GLU A 503 8.95 14.16 -14.94
C GLU A 503 10.01 13.77 -13.92
N GLY A 504 10.09 14.53 -12.82
CA GLY A 504 11.02 14.22 -11.74
C GLY A 504 10.47 13.10 -10.87
N ILE A 505 11.20 12.00 -10.73
CA ILE A 505 10.87 10.93 -9.79
C ILE A 505 11.80 11.02 -8.60
N VAL A 506 11.22 11.09 -7.39
CA VAL A 506 11.99 11.07 -6.14
C VAL A 506 12.00 9.65 -5.58
N VAL A 507 13.18 9.10 -5.39
CA VAL A 507 13.37 7.74 -4.88
C VAL A 507 14.06 7.80 -3.53
N ILE A 508 13.46 7.18 -2.51
CA ILE A 508 14.13 6.97 -1.22
C ILE A 508 14.66 5.55 -1.09
N LEU A 509 15.86 5.47 -0.53
CA LEU A 509 16.48 4.21 -0.15
C LEU A 509 16.32 3.90 1.33
N GLY A 510 16.44 2.61 1.65
CA GLY A 510 16.39 2.10 3.00
C GLY A 510 17.51 2.54 3.92
N GLU A 511 18.71 2.86 3.44
CA GLU A 511 19.83 3.48 4.18
C GLU A 511 20.88 4.05 3.25
N PRO A 512 21.53 5.11 3.59
CA PRO A 512 21.15 6.41 4.15
C PRO A 512 21.03 7.50 3.09
N LYS A 513 20.45 7.24 1.92
CA LYS A 513 20.48 8.17 0.78
C LYS A 513 19.09 8.46 0.22
N LEU A 514 18.88 9.73 -0.08
CA LEU A 514 17.78 10.21 -0.90
C LEU A 514 18.33 10.52 -2.29
N ALA A 515 17.65 10.09 -3.34
CA ALA A 515 18.05 10.35 -4.72
C ALA A 515 16.89 10.88 -5.57
N ILE A 516 17.21 11.76 -6.52
CA ILE A 516 16.30 12.20 -7.60
C ILE A 516 16.90 11.71 -8.92
N CYS A 517 16.01 11.14 -9.73
CA CYS A 517 16.30 10.70 -11.09
C CYS A 517 15.60 11.60 -12.11
#